data_b6d0aaeb40cf80d19267839e27f45da7
#
_entry.id   b6d0aaeb40cf80d19267839e27f45da7
#
_cell.length_a   1.000
_cell.length_b   1.000
_cell.length_c   1.000
_cell.angle_alpha   90.00
_cell.angle_beta   90.00
_cell.angle_gamma   90.00
#
_symmetry.space_group_name_H-M   'P 1'
#
loop_
_entity.id
_entity.type
_entity.pdbx_description
1 polymer ?
#
loop_
_entity_poly.entity_id
_entity_poly.type
_entity_poly.pdbx_seq_one_letter_code
_entity_poly.pdbx_strand_id
1 'polypeptide(L)'
;MAESHYAQIAPHLYCGPVEGAANIQISTCIPNFLILESIGRWKGFHAQILKKPVEWESGFVIPPTEPGLGVELNEEVALAHAYNEKDLHLEMAEKPFY
;
A
#
# COMPACT_ATOMS: atom_id res chain seq x y z
N MET A 1 -14.47 3.51 -16.42
CA MET A 1 -13.91 3.41 -17.79
C MET A 1 -13.45 1.98 -18.11
N ALA A 2 -12.52 1.37 -17.37
CA ALA A 2 -12.07 -0.02 -17.64
C ALA A 2 -13.25 -1.04 -17.63
N GLU A 3 -14.13 -0.93 -16.67
CA GLU A 3 -15.31 -1.79 -16.54
C GLU A 3 -16.20 -1.79 -17.80
N SER A 4 -16.42 -0.63 -18.41
CA SER A 4 -17.22 -0.51 -19.64
C SER A 4 -16.60 -1.20 -20.86
N HIS A 5 -15.34 -1.64 -20.73
CA HIS A 5 -14.63 -2.44 -21.71
C HIS A 5 -14.37 -3.88 -21.24
N TYR A 6 -15.08 -4.32 -20.21
CA TYR A 6 -14.90 -5.65 -19.59
C TYR A 6 -13.47 -5.93 -19.10
N ALA A 7 -12.67 -4.87 -18.85
CA ALA A 7 -11.33 -5.00 -18.33
C ALA A 7 -11.34 -5.05 -16.80
N GLN A 8 -10.59 -5.98 -16.25
CA GLN A 8 -10.35 -6.06 -14.80
C GLN A 8 -9.22 -5.14 -14.38
N ILE A 9 -9.19 -4.77 -13.10
CA ILE A 9 -8.19 -3.90 -12.51
C ILE A 9 -7.37 -4.68 -11.47
N ALA A 10 -6.06 -4.60 -11.62
CA ALA A 10 -5.08 -5.02 -10.62
C ALA A 10 -4.25 -3.79 -10.24
N PRO A 11 -4.59 -3.06 -9.17
CA PRO A 11 -3.87 -1.86 -8.79
C PRO A 11 -2.40 -2.17 -8.50
N HIS A 12 -1.51 -1.38 -9.06
CA HIS A 12 -0.09 -1.42 -8.74
C HIS A 12 0.14 -0.83 -7.35
N LEU A 13 0.89 -1.54 -6.50
CA LEU A 13 1.18 -1.10 -5.15
C LEU A 13 2.66 -1.30 -4.82
N TYR A 14 3.43 -0.29 -5.12
CA TYR A 14 4.85 -0.18 -4.77
C TYR A 14 5.12 1.12 -4.02
N CYS A 15 4.45 1.28 -2.88
CA CYS A 15 4.38 2.53 -2.14
C CYS A 15 4.21 2.29 -0.64
N GLY A 16 4.07 3.36 0.10
CA GLY A 16 3.82 3.31 1.54
C GLY A 16 2.39 2.92 1.90
N PRO A 17 2.14 2.64 3.19
CA PRO A 17 0.86 2.11 3.65
C PRO A 17 -0.30 3.11 3.56
N VAL A 18 -0.06 4.41 3.46
CA VAL A 18 -1.13 5.40 3.27
C VAL A 18 -1.72 5.30 1.86
N GLU A 19 -0.87 5.23 0.83
CA GLU A 19 -1.32 4.98 -0.54
C GLU A 19 -1.93 3.58 -0.66
N GLY A 20 -1.32 2.60 0.02
CA GLY A 20 -1.86 1.24 0.09
C GLY A 20 -3.28 1.22 0.66
N ALA A 21 -3.57 2.01 1.69
CA ALA A 21 -4.93 2.14 2.22
C ALA A 21 -5.90 2.69 1.18
N ALA A 22 -5.50 3.68 0.38
CA ALA A 22 -6.32 4.18 -0.73
C ALA A 22 -6.60 3.10 -1.78
N ASN A 23 -5.57 2.34 -2.17
CA ASN A 23 -5.72 1.21 -3.09
C ASN A 23 -6.64 0.12 -2.54
N ILE A 24 -6.58 -0.19 -1.24
CA ILE A 24 -7.48 -1.14 -0.59
C ILE A 24 -8.92 -0.65 -0.66
N GLN A 25 -9.18 0.62 -0.35
CA GLN A 25 -10.54 1.18 -0.40
C GLN A 25 -11.12 1.14 -1.82
N ILE A 26 -10.35 1.52 -2.83
CA ILE A 26 -10.78 1.42 -4.23
C ILE A 26 -11.04 -0.03 -4.60
N SER A 27 -10.13 -0.95 -4.28
CA SER A 27 -10.25 -2.37 -4.59
C SER A 27 -11.49 -3.02 -3.98
N THR A 28 -11.90 -2.53 -2.81
CA THR A 28 -13.09 -3.01 -2.10
C THR A 28 -14.39 -2.57 -2.75
N CYS A 29 -14.42 -1.42 -3.42
CA CYS A 29 -15.67 -0.85 -3.94
C CYS A 29 -15.87 -1.01 -5.46
N ILE A 30 -14.84 -1.33 -6.24
CA ILE A 30 -14.98 -1.48 -7.69
C ILE A 30 -15.43 -2.88 -8.08
N PRO A 31 -16.37 -3.03 -9.03
CA PRO A 31 -16.90 -4.33 -9.40
C PRO A 31 -15.98 -5.16 -10.29
N ASN A 32 -14.98 -4.54 -10.90
CA ASN A 32 -14.04 -5.18 -11.82
C ASN A 32 -12.64 -5.40 -11.23
N PHE A 33 -12.54 -5.47 -9.91
CA PHE A 33 -11.31 -5.82 -9.20
C PHE A 33 -10.89 -7.26 -9.49
N LEU A 34 -9.61 -7.47 -9.76
CA LEU A 34 -9.01 -8.79 -9.95
C LEU A 34 -8.17 -9.20 -8.75
N ILE A 35 -7.13 -8.43 -8.46
CA ILE A 35 -6.14 -8.71 -7.41
C ILE A 35 -5.41 -7.43 -7.06
N LEU A 36 -4.95 -7.30 -5.83
CA LEU A 36 -4.10 -6.20 -5.39
C LEU A 36 -2.65 -6.67 -5.36
N GLU A 37 -1.77 -5.95 -6.06
CA GLU A 37 -0.34 -6.12 -5.90
C GLU A 37 0.10 -5.62 -4.52
N SER A 38 1.12 -6.22 -3.94
CA SER A 38 1.74 -5.73 -2.72
C SER A 38 3.20 -6.16 -2.62
N ILE A 39 4.06 -5.28 -2.14
CA ILE A 39 5.47 -5.55 -1.84
C ILE A 39 5.68 -6.27 -0.50
N GLY A 40 4.70 -6.95 0.00
CA GLY A 40 4.71 -7.67 1.27
C GLY A 40 3.62 -7.18 2.21
N ARG A 41 3.75 -7.53 3.49
CA ARG A 41 2.75 -7.23 4.52
C ARG A 41 3.04 -5.96 5.32
N TRP A 42 3.79 -5.03 4.76
CA TRP A 42 4.21 -3.79 5.45
C TRP A 42 4.70 -4.04 6.87
N LYS A 43 5.88 -4.62 6.98
CA LYS A 43 6.56 -4.87 8.25
C LYS A 43 7.54 -3.75 8.59
N GLY A 44 8.04 -3.75 9.82
CA GLY A 44 9.06 -2.79 10.28
C GLY A 44 8.56 -1.36 10.19
N PHE A 45 9.34 -0.46 9.59
CA PHE A 45 9.00 0.96 9.43
C PHE A 45 7.65 1.18 8.78
N HIS A 46 7.33 0.43 7.72
CA HIS A 46 6.04 0.56 7.03
C HIS A 46 4.82 0.25 7.92
N ALA A 47 4.97 -0.64 8.90
CA ALA A 47 3.91 -0.86 9.89
C ALA A 47 3.86 0.24 10.94
N GLN A 48 5.02 0.79 11.32
CA GLN A 48 5.12 1.81 12.37
C GLN A 48 4.63 3.19 11.95
N ILE A 49 4.64 3.48 10.64
CA ILE A 49 4.17 4.76 10.10
C ILE A 49 2.66 4.95 10.23
N LEU A 50 1.93 3.90 10.50
CA LEU A 50 0.52 3.95 10.88
C LEU A 50 0.37 3.73 12.39
N LYS A 51 -0.58 4.41 13.02
CA LYS A 51 -0.91 4.17 14.44
C LYS A 51 -1.45 2.76 14.66
N LYS A 52 -2.26 2.25 13.73
CA LYS A 52 -2.72 0.87 13.67
C LYS A 52 -2.32 0.28 12.31
N PRO A 53 -1.49 -0.77 12.29
CA PRO A 53 -1.11 -1.43 11.04
C PRO A 53 -2.33 -2.03 10.33
N VAL A 54 -2.24 -2.12 8.99
CA VAL A 54 -3.23 -2.85 8.19
C VAL A 54 -3.16 -4.34 8.51
N GLU A 55 -4.30 -4.96 8.63
CA GLU A 55 -4.42 -6.37 9.01
C GLU A 55 -4.39 -7.28 7.79
N TRP A 56 -3.72 -8.43 7.93
CA TRP A 56 -3.57 -9.43 6.89
C TRP A 56 -3.92 -10.81 7.43
N GLU A 57 -4.77 -11.53 6.72
CA GLU A 57 -5.18 -12.86 7.11
C GLU A 57 -5.19 -13.80 5.90
N SER A 58 -4.49 -14.92 6.00
CA SER A 58 -4.54 -16.01 5.01
C SER A 58 -4.35 -15.59 3.55
N GLY A 59 -3.48 -14.59 3.30
CA GLY A 59 -3.21 -14.06 1.96
C GLY A 59 -4.14 -12.92 1.53
N PHE A 60 -5.06 -12.53 2.39
CA PHE A 60 -5.96 -11.40 2.18
C PHE A 60 -5.56 -10.20 3.04
N VAL A 61 -5.79 -9.01 2.53
CA VAL A 61 -5.79 -7.80 3.34
C VAL A 61 -7.20 -7.55 3.85
N ILE A 62 -7.31 -7.20 5.12
CA ILE A 62 -8.61 -6.85 5.73
C ILE A 62 -8.80 -5.34 5.55
N PRO A 63 -9.81 -4.90 4.76
CA PRO A 63 -10.05 -3.49 4.55
C PRO A 63 -10.34 -2.76 5.87
N PRO A 64 -9.62 -1.67 6.17
CA PRO A 64 -9.91 -0.88 7.36
C PRO A 64 -11.27 -0.19 7.21
N THR A 65 -12.03 -0.12 8.32
CA THR A 65 -13.40 0.39 8.34
C THR A 65 -13.55 1.75 9.04
N GLU A 66 -12.48 2.30 9.57
CA GLU A 66 -12.49 3.62 10.19
C GLU A 66 -12.74 4.73 9.15
N PRO A 67 -13.20 5.92 9.55
CA PRO A 67 -13.47 7.03 8.64
C PRO A 67 -12.29 7.41 7.75
N GLY A 68 -12.57 7.94 6.57
CA GLY A 68 -11.56 8.33 5.58
C GLY A 68 -10.95 7.11 4.88
N LEU A 69 -9.64 7.03 4.83
CA LEU A 69 -8.92 5.85 4.30
C LEU A 69 -8.90 4.66 5.28
N GLY A 70 -9.44 4.85 6.48
CA GLY A 70 -9.46 3.85 7.53
C GLY A 70 -8.11 3.63 8.21
N VAL A 71 -7.15 4.51 7.99
CA VAL A 71 -5.82 4.47 8.62
C VAL A 71 -5.45 5.86 9.15
N GLU A 72 -4.63 5.89 10.19
CA GLU A 72 -4.14 7.11 10.81
C GLU A 72 -2.61 7.12 10.81
N LEU A 73 -2.03 8.23 10.31
CA LEU A 73 -0.59 8.43 10.25
C LEU A 73 -0.01 8.59 11.66
N ASN A 74 1.08 7.92 11.92
CA ASN A 74 1.94 8.19 13.08
C ASN A 74 2.93 9.30 12.69
N GLU A 75 2.54 10.55 12.94
CA GLU A 75 3.33 11.72 12.55
C GLU A 75 4.72 11.75 13.19
N GLU A 76 4.84 11.30 14.44
CA GLU A 76 6.12 11.24 15.14
C GLU A 76 7.12 10.35 14.39
N VAL A 77 6.69 9.16 14.00
CA VAL A 77 7.51 8.22 13.23
C VAL A 77 7.81 8.78 11.84
N ALA A 78 6.83 9.39 11.18
CA ALA A 78 7.01 9.99 9.87
C ALA A 78 8.04 11.11 9.89
N LEU A 79 7.99 12.00 10.89
CA LEU A 79 8.94 13.09 11.06
C LEU A 79 10.35 12.60 11.42
N ALA A 80 10.46 11.56 12.23
CA ALA A 80 11.75 10.94 12.57
C ALA A 80 12.45 10.30 11.35
N HIS A 81 11.70 10.01 10.29
CA HIS A 81 12.19 9.40 9.05
C HIS A 81 11.91 10.30 7.84
N ALA A 82 12.06 11.62 8.02
CA ALA A 82 11.92 12.57 6.94
C ALA A 82 12.85 12.26 5.78
N TYR A 83 12.37 12.54 4.57
CA TYR A 83 13.16 12.39 3.35
C TYR A 83 14.48 13.19 3.44
N ASN A 84 15.57 12.56 3.17
CA ASN A 84 16.92 13.10 3.32
C ASN A 84 17.66 13.32 2.00
N GLU A 85 16.93 13.33 0.87
CA GLU A 85 17.45 13.47 -0.49
C GLU A 85 18.43 12.33 -0.93
N LYS A 86 18.55 11.31 -0.12
CA LYS A 86 19.28 10.10 -0.43
C LYS A 86 18.30 8.94 -0.53
N ASP A 87 18.63 7.96 -1.30
CA ASP A 87 17.88 6.69 -1.39
C ASP A 87 16.44 6.81 -1.93
N LEU A 88 16.17 7.83 -2.77
CA LEU A 88 14.87 7.97 -3.43
C LEU A 88 14.55 6.85 -4.39
N HIS A 89 15.54 6.12 -4.79
CA HIS A 89 15.37 5.10 -5.78
C HIS A 89 16.04 3.83 -5.32
N LEU A 90 15.29 2.81 -5.54
CA LEU A 90 15.87 1.62 -6.09
C LEU A 90 17.02 2.06 -6.99
N GLU A 91 18.22 2.13 -6.43
CA GLU A 91 19.36 1.93 -7.29
C GLU A 91 19.01 0.63 -8.01
N MET A 92 18.66 0.75 -9.28
CA MET A 92 18.51 -0.39 -10.15
C MET A 92 19.80 -1.17 -9.95
N ALA A 93 19.73 -2.19 -9.13
CA ALA A 93 20.91 -2.91 -8.72
C ALA A 93 21.68 -3.25 -9.98
N GLU A 94 22.95 -2.85 -10.06
CA GLU A 94 23.81 -3.16 -11.21
C GLU A 94 23.88 -4.68 -11.45
N LYS A 95 23.33 -5.45 -10.50
CA LYS A 95 23.18 -6.90 -10.60
C LYS A 95 21.70 -7.28 -10.42
N PRO A 96 21.12 -7.95 -11.43
CA PRO A 96 19.77 -8.50 -11.29
C PRO A 96 19.68 -9.44 -10.09
N PHE A 97 18.56 -9.37 -9.36
CA PHE A 97 18.25 -10.33 -8.31
C PHE A 97 17.72 -11.65 -8.93
N TYR A 98 18.58 -12.52 -9.38
CA TYR A 98 18.30 -13.93 -9.66
C TYR A 98 19.52 -14.77 -9.43
#